data_c8f70c6c2754d2f0d426fa183721b7a7
#
_entry.id   c8f70c6c2754d2f0d426fa183721b7a7
#
_cell.length_a   1.000
_cell.length_b   1.000
_cell.length_c   1.000
_cell.angle_alpha   90.00
_cell.angle_beta   90.00
_cell.angle_gamma   90.00
#
_symmetry.space_group_name_H-M   'P 1'
#
loop_
_entity.id
_entity.type
_entity.pdbx_description
1 polymer ?
#
loop_
_entity_poly.entity_id
_entity_poly.type
_entity_poly.pdbx_seq_one_letter_code
_entity_poly.pdbx_strand_id
1 'polypeptide(L)'
;MNIKPPIRPQKTIDRLIDVLEPHATPVNAIARKRLTWEYKGKTQLFIFKKGELSIIRNSDRLLMVTVYEPHLFGVAEMLQPSRSHSLRAEVSCELLRIDHDLASALFRQHNLWEEVTSLLAYHTSYMVYRDDLVLQQRTYSVIRNHLLEMMLLSEETRQRVSILEYIQDRTLLSRSSILNVLSALK
;
A
#
# COMPACT_ATOMS: atom_id res chain seq x y z
N MET A 1 -20.54 -12.20 6.85
CA MET A 1 -19.39 -12.04 7.76
C MET A 1 -18.92 -10.60 7.62
N ASN A 2 -18.74 -9.87 8.70
CA ASN A 2 -18.24 -8.49 8.63
C ASN A 2 -16.71 -8.56 8.71
N ILE A 3 -16.06 -8.60 7.56
CA ILE A 3 -14.59 -8.69 7.46
C ILE A 3 -14.02 -7.33 7.88
N LYS A 4 -13.23 -7.30 8.95
CA LYS A 4 -12.62 -6.06 9.45
C LYS A 4 -11.15 -6.00 9.03
N PRO A 5 -10.64 -4.81 8.69
CA PRO A 5 -9.22 -4.65 8.42
C PRO A 5 -8.39 -4.96 9.68
N PRO A 6 -7.15 -5.46 9.52
CA PRO A 6 -6.25 -5.67 10.66
C PRO A 6 -5.90 -4.34 11.33
N ILE A 7 -5.64 -4.41 12.63
CA ILE A 7 -5.24 -3.23 13.40
C ILE A 7 -3.83 -2.81 12.97
N ARG A 8 -3.70 -1.56 12.54
CA ARG A 8 -2.43 -0.98 12.14
C ARG A 8 -1.51 -0.78 13.37
N PRO A 9 -0.27 -1.28 13.35
CA PRO A 9 0.66 -1.13 14.47
C PRO A 9 1.37 0.24 14.42
N GLN A 10 0.63 1.32 14.68
CA GLN A 10 1.11 2.69 14.48
C GLN A 10 2.42 2.97 15.25
N LYS A 11 2.47 2.64 16.55
CA LYS A 11 3.67 2.86 17.39
C LYS A 11 4.92 2.15 16.85
N THR A 12 4.74 0.95 16.31
CA THR A 12 5.80 0.17 15.66
C THR A 12 6.32 0.88 14.41
N ILE A 13 5.40 1.36 13.58
CA ILE A 13 5.74 2.08 12.34
C ILE A 13 6.47 3.37 12.65
N ASP A 14 5.98 4.16 13.60
CA ASP A 14 6.59 5.41 14.02
C ASP A 14 8.02 5.18 14.53
N ARG A 15 8.22 4.18 15.41
CA ARG A 15 9.55 3.83 15.93
C ARG A 15 10.54 3.42 14.83
N LEU A 16 10.08 2.64 13.84
CA LEU A 16 10.92 2.26 12.70
C LEU A 16 11.29 3.50 11.85
N ILE A 17 10.34 4.37 11.59
CA ILE A 17 10.56 5.60 10.82
C ILE A 17 11.51 6.53 11.56
N ASP A 18 11.30 6.78 12.84
CA ASP A 18 12.13 7.69 13.66
C ASP A 18 13.62 7.32 13.63
N VAL A 19 13.93 6.03 13.62
CA VAL A 19 15.32 5.54 13.55
C VAL A 19 15.89 5.65 12.13
N LEU A 20 15.10 5.40 11.10
CA LEU A 20 15.58 5.37 9.73
C LEU A 20 15.64 6.76 9.07
N GLU A 21 14.70 7.65 9.40
CA GLU A 21 14.54 8.95 8.74
C GLU A 21 15.78 9.83 8.74
N PRO A 22 16.57 9.95 9.83
CA PRO A 22 17.80 10.75 9.86
C PRO A 22 18.86 10.29 8.86
N HIS A 23 18.77 9.04 8.40
CA HIS A 23 19.71 8.41 7.47
C HIS A 23 19.16 8.27 6.05
N ALA A 24 17.92 8.70 5.82
CA ALA A 24 17.23 8.56 4.56
C ALA A 24 17.42 9.79 3.66
N THR A 25 17.25 9.62 2.36
CA THR A 25 17.37 10.69 1.36
C THR A 25 16.03 10.94 0.66
N PRO A 26 15.66 12.21 0.38
CA PRO A 26 14.42 12.54 -0.31
C PRO A 26 14.33 11.91 -1.70
N VAL A 27 13.13 11.51 -2.07
CA VAL A 27 12.79 10.99 -3.39
C VAL A 27 11.80 11.94 -4.06
N ASN A 28 12.09 12.34 -5.30
CA ASN A 28 11.13 13.08 -6.09
C ASN A 28 10.00 12.15 -6.54
N ALA A 29 8.88 12.16 -5.83
CA ALA A 29 7.71 11.33 -6.06
C ALA A 29 6.52 12.17 -6.57
N ILE A 30 6.62 12.65 -7.80
CA ILE A 30 5.53 13.35 -8.49
C ILE A 30 4.37 12.40 -8.82
N ALA A 31 3.18 12.96 -9.06
CA ALA A 31 1.99 12.19 -9.41
C ALA A 31 2.24 11.19 -10.55
N ARG A 32 1.67 9.98 -10.42
CA ARG A 32 1.77 8.83 -11.35
C ARG A 32 3.18 8.23 -11.50
N LYS A 33 4.18 8.70 -10.77
CA LYS A 33 5.52 8.15 -10.80
C LYS A 33 5.54 6.77 -10.15
N ARG A 34 6.10 5.80 -10.87
CA ARG A 34 6.45 4.49 -10.32
C ARG A 34 7.82 4.56 -9.66
N LEU A 35 7.96 3.86 -8.55
CA LEU A 35 9.19 3.78 -7.78
C LEU A 35 9.82 2.41 -8.02
N THR A 36 11.12 2.40 -8.22
CA THR A 36 11.90 1.18 -8.37
C THR A 36 12.53 0.83 -7.02
N TRP A 37 12.53 -0.46 -6.68
CA TRP A 37 13.17 -0.99 -5.47
C TRP A 37 14.70 -0.90 -5.50
N GLU A 38 15.29 -0.44 -6.60
CA GLU A 38 16.73 -0.28 -6.76
C GLU A 38 17.10 1.15 -7.10
N TYR A 39 18.21 1.58 -6.51
CA TYR A 39 18.86 2.82 -6.86
C TYR A 39 20.37 2.62 -6.84
N LYS A 40 21.05 2.92 -7.95
CA LYS A 40 22.51 2.73 -8.12
C LYS A 40 22.98 1.31 -7.76
N GLY A 41 22.21 0.29 -8.17
CA GLY A 41 22.52 -1.12 -7.94
C GLY A 41 22.24 -1.62 -6.51
N LYS A 42 21.63 -0.82 -5.64
CA LYS A 42 21.30 -1.18 -4.26
C LYS A 42 19.80 -1.20 -4.04
N THR A 43 19.32 -2.22 -3.34
CA THR A 43 17.92 -2.31 -2.90
C THR A 43 17.61 -1.21 -1.89
N GLN A 44 16.42 -0.62 -1.99
CA GLN A 44 16.00 0.50 -1.16
C GLN A 44 14.76 0.14 -0.35
N LEU A 45 14.68 0.66 0.89
CA LEU A 45 13.43 0.82 1.61
C LEU A 45 12.90 2.24 1.37
N PHE A 46 11.57 2.40 1.47
CA PHE A 46 10.91 3.68 1.30
C PHE A 46 10.13 4.06 2.56
N ILE A 47 10.39 5.26 3.06
CA ILE A 47 9.63 5.89 4.13
C ILE A 47 8.65 6.86 3.47
N PHE A 48 7.37 6.53 3.54
CA PHE A 48 6.29 7.38 3.07
C PHE A 48 5.81 8.26 4.22
N LYS A 49 5.75 9.58 4.00
CA LYS A 49 5.39 10.58 5.03
C LYS A 49 4.02 11.19 4.76
N LYS A 50 3.74 11.54 3.49
CA LYS A 50 2.51 12.27 3.12
C LYS A 50 2.15 12.07 1.66
N GLY A 51 0.87 12.14 1.35
CA GLY A 51 0.32 11.99 -0.01
C GLY A 51 -0.53 10.73 -0.15
N GLU A 52 -0.48 10.11 -1.31
CA GLU A 52 -1.17 8.86 -1.63
C GLU A 52 -0.22 7.94 -2.38
N LEU A 53 0.12 6.81 -1.77
CA LEU A 53 1.06 5.83 -2.34
C LEU A 53 0.36 4.49 -2.51
N SER A 54 0.30 4.00 -3.74
CA SER A 54 -0.35 2.74 -4.09
C SER A 54 0.66 1.61 -4.27
N ILE A 55 0.28 0.42 -3.80
CA ILE A 55 0.96 -0.84 -4.09
C ILE A 55 0.26 -1.50 -5.28
N ILE A 56 1.00 -1.74 -6.35
CA ILE A 56 0.52 -2.32 -7.60
C ILE A 56 1.12 -3.69 -7.79
N ARG A 57 0.30 -4.72 -8.01
CA ARG A 57 0.77 -6.06 -8.36
C ARG A 57 1.32 -6.06 -9.80
N ASN A 58 2.53 -6.63 -9.98
CA ASN A 58 3.23 -6.52 -11.26
C ASN A 58 2.66 -7.43 -12.34
N SER A 59 2.06 -8.57 -11.98
CA SER A 59 1.55 -9.57 -12.92
C SER A 59 0.35 -9.09 -13.74
N ASP A 60 -0.57 -8.35 -13.14
CA ASP A 60 -1.84 -7.93 -13.75
C ASP A 60 -2.18 -6.44 -13.55
N ARG A 61 -1.27 -5.69 -12.92
CA ARG A 61 -1.41 -4.27 -12.62
C ARG A 61 -2.51 -3.93 -11.62
N LEU A 62 -3.03 -4.92 -10.91
CA LEU A 62 -4.05 -4.72 -9.91
C LEU A 62 -3.54 -3.82 -8.78
N LEU A 63 -4.31 -2.79 -8.44
CA LEU A 63 -4.04 -1.95 -7.28
C LEU A 63 -4.44 -2.71 -6.02
N MET A 64 -3.44 -3.06 -5.22
CA MET A 64 -3.63 -3.86 -4.01
C MET A 64 -4.12 -3.02 -2.84
N VAL A 65 -3.52 -1.86 -2.63
CA VAL A 65 -3.85 -0.91 -1.57
C VAL A 65 -3.29 0.47 -1.90
N THR A 66 -3.97 1.52 -1.45
CA THR A 66 -3.43 2.89 -1.38
C THR A 66 -3.25 3.26 0.08
N VAL A 67 -2.07 3.75 0.42
CA VAL A 67 -1.71 4.16 1.78
C VAL A 67 -1.71 5.68 1.85
N TYR A 68 -2.33 6.23 2.88
CA TYR A 68 -2.53 7.66 3.12
C TYR A 68 -1.76 8.16 4.35
N GLU A 69 -1.34 7.23 5.21
CA GLU A 69 -0.64 7.52 6.47
C GLU A 69 0.83 7.12 6.38
N PRO A 70 1.73 7.75 7.19
CA PRO A 70 3.14 7.43 7.19
C PRO A 70 3.40 5.92 7.30
N HIS A 71 4.26 5.37 6.45
CA HIS A 71 4.49 3.94 6.36
C HIS A 71 5.89 3.59 5.87
N LEU A 72 6.37 2.38 6.21
CA LEU A 72 7.64 1.84 5.74
C LEU A 72 7.39 0.70 4.74
N PHE A 73 7.98 0.81 3.55
CA PHE A 73 7.92 -0.18 2.48
C PHE A 73 9.30 -0.75 2.16
N GLY A 74 9.32 -1.95 1.59
CA GLY A 74 10.55 -2.60 1.13
C GLY A 74 11.15 -3.58 2.14
N VAL A 75 10.54 -3.74 3.32
CA VAL A 75 11.05 -4.66 4.35
C VAL A 75 10.96 -6.12 3.91
N ALA A 76 9.85 -6.51 3.25
CA ALA A 76 9.70 -7.84 2.70
C ALA A 76 10.69 -8.11 1.57
N GLU A 77 10.86 -7.14 0.66
CA GLU A 77 11.79 -7.18 -0.48
C GLU A 77 13.25 -7.17 -0.03
N MET A 78 13.52 -6.63 1.15
CA MET A 78 14.82 -6.68 1.81
C MET A 78 15.21 -8.12 2.20
N LEU A 79 14.26 -8.87 2.75
CA LEU A 79 14.47 -10.22 3.24
C LEU A 79 14.28 -11.28 2.14
N GLN A 80 13.37 -11.01 1.21
CA GLN A 80 13.09 -11.84 0.04
C GLN A 80 13.05 -10.94 -1.19
N PRO A 81 14.05 -10.99 -2.08
CA PRO A 81 14.17 -10.08 -3.23
C PRO A 81 13.16 -10.37 -4.35
N SER A 82 12.01 -10.95 -4.01
CA SER A 82 10.88 -11.14 -4.92
C SER A 82 10.20 -9.80 -5.18
N ARG A 83 10.04 -9.44 -6.47
CA ARG A 83 9.49 -8.14 -6.88
C ARG A 83 8.11 -8.30 -7.49
N SER A 84 7.21 -8.92 -6.72
CA SER A 84 5.82 -9.13 -7.12
C SER A 84 5.01 -7.82 -7.19
N HIS A 85 5.49 -6.76 -6.54
CA HIS A 85 4.80 -5.47 -6.43
C HIS A 85 5.71 -4.30 -6.81
N SER A 86 5.10 -3.19 -7.15
CA SER A 86 5.74 -1.88 -7.33
C SER A 86 4.94 -0.81 -6.60
N LEU A 87 5.59 0.30 -6.26
CA LEU A 87 4.94 1.47 -5.67
C LEU A 87 4.63 2.50 -6.76
N ARG A 88 3.49 3.20 -6.63
CA ARG A 88 3.09 4.31 -7.49
C ARG A 88 2.58 5.47 -6.64
N ALA A 89 3.12 6.66 -6.86
CA ALA A 89 2.59 7.88 -6.29
C ALA A 89 1.32 8.29 -7.07
N GLU A 90 0.18 8.43 -6.40
CA GLU A 90 -1.08 8.85 -7.04
C GLU A 90 -1.15 10.39 -7.16
N VAL A 91 -0.55 11.05 -6.19
CA VAL A 91 -0.34 12.50 -6.14
C VAL A 91 1.13 12.78 -5.87
N SER A 92 1.54 14.04 -5.77
CA SER A 92 2.87 14.38 -5.26
C SER A 92 2.99 13.90 -3.81
N CYS A 93 4.00 13.07 -3.53
CA CYS A 93 4.22 12.45 -2.22
C CYS A 93 5.51 12.95 -1.59
N GLU A 94 5.47 13.09 -0.27
CA GLU A 94 6.67 13.21 0.56
C GLU A 94 7.19 11.82 0.88
N LEU A 95 8.33 11.49 0.28
CA LEU A 95 8.92 10.14 0.31
C LEU A 95 10.42 10.23 0.50
N LEU A 96 10.94 9.37 1.36
CA LEU A 96 12.37 9.18 1.55
C LEU A 96 12.75 7.75 1.18
N ARG A 97 14.02 7.53 0.87
CA ARG A 97 14.58 6.19 0.67
C ARG A 97 15.83 6.00 1.51
N ILE A 98 16.08 4.76 1.89
CA ILE A 98 17.29 4.35 2.60
C ILE A 98 17.81 3.05 2.00
N ASP A 99 19.12 2.93 1.92
CA ASP A 99 19.81 1.71 1.49
C ASP A 99 19.47 0.54 2.42
N HIS A 100 19.21 -0.63 1.83
CA HIS A 100 18.87 -1.86 2.53
C HIS A 100 19.91 -2.27 3.59
N ASP A 101 21.21 -2.22 3.23
CA ASP A 101 22.28 -2.66 4.15
C ASP A 101 22.37 -1.74 5.35
N LEU A 102 22.21 -0.42 5.12
CA LEU A 102 22.16 0.58 6.18
C LEU A 102 20.94 0.40 7.08
N ALA A 103 19.76 0.20 6.50
CA ALA A 103 18.54 -0.05 7.26
C ALA A 103 18.68 -1.31 8.12
N SER A 104 19.20 -2.41 7.57
CA SER A 104 19.46 -3.65 8.29
C SER A 104 20.45 -3.47 9.44
N ALA A 105 21.50 -2.66 9.26
CA ALA A 105 22.45 -2.33 10.31
C ALA A 105 21.80 -1.54 11.44
N LEU A 106 20.95 -0.55 11.12
CA LEU A 106 20.20 0.24 12.08
C LEU A 106 19.19 -0.62 12.85
N PHE A 107 18.47 -1.53 12.18
CA PHE A 107 17.56 -2.47 12.85
C PHE A 107 18.29 -3.33 13.89
N ARG A 108 19.50 -3.80 13.59
CA ARG A 108 20.33 -4.54 14.56
C ARG A 108 20.81 -3.66 15.69
N GLN A 109 21.36 -2.49 15.37
CA GLN A 109 21.90 -1.56 16.36
C GLN A 109 20.87 -1.11 17.38
N HIS A 110 19.63 -0.88 16.97
CA HIS A 110 18.54 -0.39 17.80
C HIS A 110 17.58 -1.48 18.30
N ASN A 111 17.91 -2.77 18.06
CA ASN A 111 17.08 -3.93 18.43
C ASN A 111 15.64 -3.85 17.91
N LEU A 112 15.46 -3.52 16.62
CA LEU A 112 14.15 -3.26 16.01
C LEU A 112 13.58 -4.46 15.23
N TRP A 113 14.14 -5.65 15.37
CA TRP A 113 13.64 -6.82 14.64
C TRP A 113 12.27 -7.30 15.09
N GLU A 114 11.89 -7.01 16.33
CA GLU A 114 10.52 -7.27 16.81
C GLU A 114 9.52 -6.34 16.09
N GLU A 115 9.84 -5.06 15.96
CA GLU A 115 9.05 -4.09 15.22
C GLU A 115 8.96 -4.45 13.72
N VAL A 116 10.06 -4.87 13.12
CA VAL A 116 10.09 -5.39 11.73
C VAL A 116 9.15 -6.58 11.59
N THR A 117 9.20 -7.53 12.51
CA THR A 117 8.33 -8.71 12.51
C THR A 117 6.86 -8.34 12.68
N SER A 118 6.57 -7.40 13.59
CA SER A 118 5.21 -6.88 13.81
C SER A 118 4.67 -6.20 12.55
N LEU A 119 5.49 -5.41 11.85
CA LEU A 119 5.12 -4.77 10.59
C LEU A 119 4.83 -5.81 9.49
N LEU A 120 5.68 -6.85 9.36
CA LEU A 120 5.48 -7.93 8.39
C LEU A 120 4.23 -8.75 8.69
N ALA A 121 3.95 -9.03 9.97
CA ALA A 121 2.72 -9.69 10.40
C ALA A 121 1.48 -8.88 10.03
N TYR A 122 1.52 -7.55 10.22
CA TYR A 122 0.47 -6.64 9.76
C TYR A 122 0.29 -6.71 8.24
N HIS A 123 1.38 -6.64 7.46
CA HIS A 123 1.30 -6.75 6.00
C HIS A 123 0.67 -8.08 5.57
N THR A 124 1.07 -9.19 6.16
CA THR A 124 0.49 -10.52 5.87
C THR A 124 -0.99 -10.56 6.20
N SER A 125 -1.39 -10.06 7.37
CA SER A 125 -2.80 -10.00 7.78
C SER A 125 -3.62 -9.11 6.85
N TYR A 126 -3.03 -8.01 6.37
CA TYR A 126 -3.69 -7.12 5.42
C TYR A 126 -3.89 -7.79 4.04
N MET A 127 -2.92 -8.57 3.58
CA MET A 127 -3.05 -9.33 2.33
C MET A 127 -4.17 -10.38 2.42
N VAL A 128 -4.29 -11.10 3.55
CA VAL A 128 -5.39 -12.04 3.79
C VAL A 128 -6.74 -11.31 3.81
N TYR A 129 -6.83 -10.19 4.52
CA TYR A 129 -8.04 -9.35 4.53
C TYR A 129 -8.42 -8.90 3.11
N ARG A 130 -7.45 -8.50 2.31
CA ARG A 130 -7.65 -8.08 0.92
C ARG A 130 -8.16 -9.22 0.05
N ASP A 131 -7.58 -10.42 0.20
CA ASP A 131 -8.02 -11.60 -0.54
C ASP A 131 -9.45 -11.97 -0.19
N ASP A 132 -9.84 -11.90 1.07
CA ASP A 132 -11.22 -12.12 1.51
C ASP A 132 -12.21 -11.10 0.92
N LEU A 133 -11.78 -9.85 0.73
CA LEU A 133 -12.62 -8.82 0.11
C LEU A 133 -12.88 -9.07 -1.39
N VAL A 134 -11.91 -9.66 -2.10
CA VAL A 134 -11.91 -9.71 -3.57
C VAL A 134 -12.20 -11.10 -4.11
N LEU A 135 -11.59 -12.15 -3.54
CA LEU A 135 -11.56 -13.48 -4.16
C LEU A 135 -12.77 -14.36 -3.81
N GLN A 136 -13.39 -14.18 -2.65
CA GLN A 136 -14.41 -15.10 -2.14
C GLN A 136 -15.84 -14.59 -2.30
N GLN A 137 -16.06 -13.45 -2.94
CA GLN A 137 -17.34 -12.75 -2.90
C GLN A 137 -18.05 -12.78 -4.26
N ARG A 138 -19.41 -12.80 -4.22
CA ARG A 138 -20.21 -12.49 -5.40
C ARG A 138 -19.91 -11.06 -5.86
N THR A 139 -19.99 -10.80 -7.17
CA THR A 139 -19.73 -9.48 -7.78
C THR A 139 -20.37 -8.33 -7.00
N TYR A 140 -21.61 -8.48 -6.59
CA TYR A 140 -22.30 -7.47 -5.77
C TYR A 140 -21.57 -7.19 -4.44
N SER A 141 -21.14 -8.23 -3.74
CA SER A 141 -20.44 -8.08 -2.45
C SER A 141 -19.10 -7.40 -2.60
N VAL A 142 -18.35 -7.74 -3.65
CA VAL A 142 -17.07 -7.08 -3.98
C VAL A 142 -17.27 -5.59 -4.23
N ILE A 143 -18.23 -5.23 -5.09
CA ILE A 143 -18.56 -3.83 -5.39
C ILE A 143 -19.01 -3.09 -4.13
N ARG A 144 -19.91 -3.68 -3.34
CA ARG A 144 -20.40 -3.10 -2.08
C ARG A 144 -19.25 -2.83 -1.10
N ASN A 145 -18.31 -3.76 -0.96
CA ASN A 145 -17.17 -3.59 -0.06
C ASN A 145 -16.30 -2.41 -0.49
N HIS A 146 -15.99 -2.28 -1.79
CA HIS A 146 -15.22 -1.16 -2.30
C HIS A 146 -15.96 0.19 -2.21
N LEU A 147 -17.29 0.19 -2.34
CA LEU A 147 -18.07 1.40 -2.07
C LEU A 147 -17.96 1.83 -0.59
N LEU A 148 -18.01 0.87 0.33
CA LEU A 148 -17.82 1.16 1.77
C LEU A 148 -16.40 1.64 2.08
N GLU A 149 -15.36 1.05 1.47
CA GLU A 149 -14.00 1.56 1.57
C GLU A 149 -13.89 3.00 1.04
N MET A 150 -14.50 3.28 -0.11
CA MET A 150 -14.49 4.61 -0.71
C MET A 150 -15.16 5.66 0.19
N MET A 151 -16.18 5.29 0.96
CA MET A 151 -16.82 6.19 1.93
C MET A 151 -15.88 6.60 3.09
N LEU A 152 -14.86 5.82 3.39
CA LEU A 152 -13.87 6.13 4.43
C LEU A 152 -12.76 7.07 3.95
N LEU A 153 -12.67 7.32 2.65
CA LEU A 153 -11.69 8.23 2.07
C LEU A 153 -12.03 9.69 2.41
N SER A 154 -11.02 10.55 2.39
CA SER A 154 -11.23 11.99 2.51
C SER A 154 -12.13 12.51 1.37
N GLU A 155 -12.84 13.61 1.62
CA GLU A 155 -13.71 14.22 0.60
C GLU A 155 -12.94 14.61 -0.66
N GLU A 156 -11.75 15.17 -0.50
CA GLU A 156 -10.85 15.53 -1.60
C GLU A 156 -10.52 14.31 -2.48
N THR A 157 -10.18 13.19 -1.87
CA THR A 157 -9.87 11.95 -2.60
C THR A 157 -11.11 11.41 -3.31
N ARG A 158 -12.28 11.44 -2.66
CA ARG A 158 -13.54 10.97 -3.27
C ARG A 158 -13.97 11.80 -4.47
N GLN A 159 -13.76 13.11 -4.45
CA GLN A 159 -14.09 14.01 -5.57
C GLN A 159 -13.19 13.78 -6.78
N ARG A 160 -11.96 13.35 -6.57
CA ARG A 160 -10.95 13.15 -7.61
C ARG A 160 -11.08 11.81 -8.33
N VAL A 161 -11.60 10.78 -7.68
CA VAL A 161 -11.64 9.41 -8.20
C VAL A 161 -13.07 8.98 -8.53
N SER A 162 -13.31 8.54 -9.77
CA SER A 162 -14.62 7.99 -10.13
C SER A 162 -14.85 6.62 -9.47
N ILE A 163 -16.10 6.33 -9.09
CA ILE A 163 -16.49 5.02 -8.50
C ILE A 163 -16.07 3.88 -9.42
N LEU A 164 -16.28 4.02 -10.73
CA LEU A 164 -15.96 2.98 -11.70
C LEU A 164 -14.47 2.70 -11.74
N GLU A 165 -13.65 3.73 -11.85
CA GLU A 165 -12.17 3.59 -11.87
C GLU A 165 -11.66 3.03 -10.55
N TYR A 166 -12.18 3.51 -9.42
CA TYR A 166 -11.81 3.00 -8.11
C TYR A 166 -12.00 1.48 -8.00
N ILE A 167 -13.14 0.96 -8.48
CA ILE A 167 -13.44 -0.47 -8.42
C ILE A 167 -12.65 -1.24 -9.49
N GLN A 168 -12.53 -0.72 -10.72
CA GLN A 168 -11.78 -1.39 -11.80
C GLN A 168 -10.30 -1.56 -11.45
N ASP A 169 -9.67 -0.56 -10.88
CA ASP A 169 -8.25 -0.61 -10.50
C ASP A 169 -7.97 -1.67 -9.42
N ARG A 170 -8.97 -2.00 -8.61
CA ARG A 170 -8.85 -2.87 -7.43
C ARG A 170 -9.41 -4.27 -7.59
N THR A 171 -10.06 -4.54 -8.73
CA THR A 171 -10.72 -5.82 -9.00
C THR A 171 -10.46 -6.29 -10.42
N LEU A 172 -10.71 -7.56 -10.69
CA LEU A 172 -10.70 -8.12 -12.05
C LEU A 172 -12.08 -8.07 -12.72
N LEU A 173 -13.01 -7.29 -12.17
CA LEU A 173 -14.36 -7.17 -12.72
C LEU A 173 -14.37 -6.38 -14.02
N SER A 174 -15.17 -6.85 -14.98
CA SER A 174 -15.38 -6.10 -16.20
C SER A 174 -16.15 -4.80 -15.94
N ARG A 175 -15.92 -3.78 -16.79
CA ARG A 175 -16.64 -2.50 -16.74
C ARG A 175 -18.16 -2.72 -16.77
N SER A 176 -18.65 -3.60 -17.63
CA SER A 176 -20.08 -3.92 -17.75
C SER A 176 -20.64 -4.53 -16.47
N SER A 177 -19.91 -5.46 -15.84
CA SER A 177 -20.33 -6.07 -14.57
C SER A 177 -20.49 -5.02 -13.47
N ILE A 178 -19.53 -4.08 -13.37
CA ILE A 178 -19.58 -3.00 -12.38
C ILE A 178 -20.77 -2.08 -12.65
N LEU A 179 -20.93 -1.62 -13.90
CA LEU A 179 -22.02 -0.71 -14.26
C LEU A 179 -23.41 -1.33 -14.05
N ASN A 180 -23.59 -2.62 -14.35
CA ASN A 180 -24.85 -3.32 -14.09
C ASN A 180 -25.24 -3.30 -12.62
N VAL A 181 -24.29 -3.56 -11.73
CA VAL A 181 -24.54 -3.51 -10.28
C VAL A 181 -24.82 -2.09 -9.81
N LEU A 182 -24.00 -1.11 -10.25
CA LEU A 182 -24.19 0.30 -9.89
C LEU A 182 -25.55 0.83 -10.36
N SER A 183 -26.03 0.40 -11.53
CA SER A 183 -27.34 0.78 -12.05
C SER A 183 -28.50 0.19 -11.22
N ALA A 184 -28.31 -1.00 -10.65
CA ALA A 184 -29.28 -1.65 -9.79
C ALA A 184 -29.33 -1.06 -8.37
N LEU A 185 -28.36 -0.23 -7.99
CA LEU A 185 -28.28 0.47 -6.70
C LEU A 185 -28.89 1.89 -6.75
N LYS A 186 -29.28 2.37 -7.92
CA LYS A 186 -29.98 3.64 -8.11
C LYS A 186 -31.48 3.47 -7.87
#